data_2dbfd45ead78e7be45fb407ba2adc6a7
#
_entry.id   2dbfd45ead78e7be45fb407ba2adc6a7
#
_cell.length_a   1.000
_cell.length_b   1.000
_cell.length_c   1.000
_cell.angle_alpha   90.00
_cell.angle_beta   90.00
_cell.angle_gamma   90.00
#
_symmetry.space_group_name_H-M   'P 1'
#
loop_
_entity.id
_entity.type
_entity.pdbx_description
1 polymer ?
#
loop_
_entity_poly.entity_id
_entity_poly.type
_entity_poly.pdbx_seq_one_letter_code
_entity_poly.pdbx_strand_id
1 'polypeptide(L)'
;ELIKSLETESFFSHILTINVEGQGTEEVVIKALQRHPAKNTPMHADFQRIVRGQAMHITVPVHYVGAEDAPGHKAGGIFVSNATELEITAIPSKIPEYLTVDVSGMNVGDSIHLLDIQLPEGVAIRELEVTEPFNRTVATMQAPTVEVEEPIEPEANEEAAGTRDPEGDEEARKLQAQDDTHDAPKSDDE
;
A
#
# COMPACT_ATOMS: atom_id res chain seq x y z
N GLU A 1 -4.92 16.50 -22.35
CA GLU A 1 -4.40 15.22 -22.86
C GLU A 1 -3.59 14.49 -21.79
N LEU A 2 -2.63 15.13 -21.11
CA LEU A 2 -1.82 14.52 -20.04
C LEU A 2 -2.65 13.77 -18.96
N ILE A 3 -3.78 14.35 -18.52
CA ILE A 3 -4.64 13.76 -17.48
C ILE A 3 -5.20 12.40 -17.92
N LYS A 4 -5.60 12.27 -19.18
CA LYS A 4 -6.10 11.01 -19.73
C LYS A 4 -5.02 9.94 -19.86
N SER A 5 -3.81 10.36 -20.23
CA SER A 5 -2.67 9.43 -20.33
C SER A 5 -2.20 8.94 -18.97
N LEU A 6 -2.34 9.75 -17.91
CA LEU A 6 -2.01 9.40 -16.53
C LEU A 6 -2.99 8.38 -15.89
N GLU A 7 -4.09 8.04 -16.55
CA GLU A 7 -5.03 6.99 -16.12
C GLU A 7 -4.50 5.59 -16.49
N THR A 8 -3.54 5.52 -17.42
CA THR A 8 -2.92 4.26 -17.84
C THR A 8 -1.72 3.95 -16.95
N GLU A 9 -1.69 2.79 -16.31
CA GLU A 9 -0.60 2.37 -15.41
C GLU A 9 0.76 2.34 -16.09
N SER A 10 0.82 1.85 -17.34
CA SER A 10 2.03 1.79 -18.14
C SER A 10 2.60 3.16 -18.53
N PHE A 11 1.88 4.25 -18.29
CA PHE A 11 2.35 5.60 -18.65
C PHE A 11 3.64 6.01 -17.92
N PHE A 12 3.88 5.48 -16.73
CA PHE A 12 5.09 5.75 -15.94
C PHE A 12 6.35 5.12 -16.53
N SER A 13 6.22 4.03 -17.29
CA SER A 13 7.33 3.34 -17.97
C SER A 13 7.53 3.79 -19.42
N HIS A 14 6.61 4.60 -19.97
CA HIS A 14 6.73 5.10 -21.35
C HIS A 14 7.68 6.30 -21.49
N ILE A 15 8.41 6.30 -22.59
CA ILE A 15 9.22 7.45 -23.03
C ILE A 15 8.29 8.50 -23.63
N LEU A 16 8.31 9.69 -23.06
CA LEU A 16 7.50 10.82 -23.49
C LEU A 16 8.35 11.82 -24.28
N THR A 17 7.78 12.41 -25.30
CA THR A 17 8.38 13.50 -26.05
C THR A 17 7.74 14.81 -25.62
N ILE A 18 8.49 15.67 -24.93
CA ILE A 18 8.03 16.98 -24.48
C ILE A 18 8.61 18.06 -25.39
N ASN A 19 7.72 18.94 -25.87
CA ASN A 19 8.15 20.14 -26.59
C ASN A 19 8.21 21.32 -25.62
N VAL A 20 9.41 21.82 -25.36
CA VAL A 20 9.65 22.96 -24.46
C VAL A 20 9.78 24.21 -25.31
N GLU A 21 8.94 25.21 -25.08
CA GLU A 21 9.01 26.47 -25.79
C GLU A 21 10.39 27.14 -25.63
N GLY A 22 11.06 27.36 -26.75
CA GLY A 22 12.39 27.95 -26.76
C GLY A 22 13.58 27.02 -26.61
N GLN A 23 13.38 25.74 -26.27
CA GLN A 23 14.45 24.73 -26.12
C GLN A 23 14.32 23.54 -27.07
N GLY A 24 13.13 23.36 -27.70
CA GLY A 24 12.90 22.28 -28.66
C GLY A 24 12.24 21.04 -28.01
N THR A 25 12.45 19.90 -28.66
CA THR A 25 11.80 18.63 -28.29
C THR A 25 12.79 17.76 -27.53
N GLU A 26 12.40 17.26 -26.34
CA GLU A 26 13.23 16.42 -25.49
C GLU A 26 12.51 15.10 -25.16
N GLU A 27 13.28 14.02 -25.11
CA GLU A 27 12.80 12.70 -24.66
C GLU A 27 12.95 12.62 -23.13
N VAL A 28 11.86 12.29 -22.43
CA VAL A 28 11.81 12.25 -20.96
C VAL A 28 10.98 11.06 -20.48
N VAL A 29 11.17 10.70 -19.22
CA VAL A 29 10.35 9.75 -18.48
C VAL A 29 9.81 10.43 -17.22
N ILE A 30 8.63 10.03 -16.78
CA ILE A 30 8.08 10.50 -15.50
C ILE A 30 8.83 9.81 -14.37
N LYS A 31 9.39 10.62 -13.47
CA LYS A 31 10.06 10.14 -12.26
C LYS A 31 9.13 10.13 -11.06
N ALA A 32 8.33 11.17 -10.90
CA ALA A 32 7.37 11.28 -9.81
C ALA A 32 6.13 12.08 -10.23
N LEU A 33 4.98 11.72 -9.67
CA LEU A 33 3.72 12.40 -9.89
C LEU A 33 3.05 12.67 -8.55
N GLN A 34 2.75 13.93 -8.29
CA GLN A 34 1.97 14.33 -7.12
C GLN A 34 0.52 14.54 -7.52
N ARG A 35 -0.39 13.88 -6.82
CA ARG A 35 -1.83 13.99 -7.03
C ARG A 35 -2.49 14.64 -5.82
N HIS A 36 -3.57 15.36 -6.06
CA HIS A 36 -4.40 15.93 -5.00
C HIS A 36 -5.12 14.80 -4.24
N PRO A 37 -5.00 14.70 -2.89
CA PRO A 37 -5.48 13.54 -2.13
C PRO A 37 -7.00 13.31 -2.23
N ALA A 38 -7.80 14.38 -2.39
CA ALA A 38 -9.25 14.25 -2.47
C ALA A 38 -9.81 14.25 -3.90
N LYS A 39 -9.17 14.96 -4.84
CA LYS A 39 -9.66 15.11 -6.21
C LYS A 39 -8.94 14.22 -7.22
N ASN A 40 -7.85 13.56 -6.82
CA ASN A 40 -6.96 12.74 -7.67
C ASN A 40 -6.44 13.45 -8.93
N THR A 41 -6.50 14.80 -8.96
CA THR A 41 -5.96 15.59 -10.06
C THR A 41 -4.45 15.74 -9.91
N PRO A 42 -3.66 15.65 -10.99
CA PRO A 42 -2.22 15.87 -10.94
C PRO A 42 -1.93 17.31 -10.57
N MET A 43 -1.02 17.49 -9.60
CA MET A 43 -0.57 18.81 -9.11
C MET A 43 0.85 19.12 -9.57
N HIS A 44 1.72 18.12 -9.56
CA HIS A 44 3.12 18.25 -9.97
C HIS A 44 3.59 16.95 -10.64
N ALA A 45 4.39 17.08 -11.68
CA ALA A 45 5.03 15.97 -12.38
C ALA A 45 6.51 16.26 -12.56
N ASP A 46 7.36 15.36 -12.12
CA ASP A 46 8.80 15.40 -12.30
C ASP A 46 9.17 14.57 -13.51
N PHE A 47 9.87 15.19 -14.44
CA PHE A 47 10.35 14.55 -15.65
C PHE A 47 11.86 14.41 -15.60
N GLN A 48 12.37 13.22 -15.91
CA GLN A 48 13.78 12.95 -16.04
C GLN A 48 14.15 12.86 -17.52
N ARG A 49 15.16 13.65 -17.95
CA ARG A 49 15.69 13.59 -19.32
C ARG A 49 16.37 12.25 -19.56
N ILE A 50 16.14 11.71 -20.74
CA ILE A 50 16.73 10.46 -21.18
C ILE A 50 18.08 10.73 -21.85
N VAL A 51 19.12 10.05 -21.35
CA VAL A 51 20.42 9.99 -22.01
C VAL A 51 20.56 8.63 -22.67
N ARG A 52 20.66 8.61 -24.01
CA ARG A 52 20.77 7.34 -24.76
C ARG A 52 22.02 6.57 -24.35
N GLY A 53 21.82 5.28 -24.01
CA GLY A 53 22.93 4.39 -23.65
C GLY A 53 23.32 4.43 -22.16
N GLN A 54 22.72 5.29 -21.35
CA GLN A 54 22.92 5.31 -19.90
C GLN A 54 21.79 4.57 -19.20
N ALA A 55 22.13 3.70 -18.25
CA ALA A 55 21.14 3.05 -17.38
C ALA A 55 20.49 4.10 -16.47
N MET A 56 19.20 3.97 -16.26
CA MET A 56 18.41 4.86 -15.42
C MET A 56 17.48 4.05 -14.52
N HIS A 57 17.10 4.65 -13.40
CA HIS A 57 16.14 4.06 -12.46
C HIS A 57 14.73 4.50 -12.83
N ILE A 58 13.84 3.52 -12.94
CA ILE A 58 12.46 3.75 -13.33
C ILE A 58 11.55 2.82 -12.54
N THR A 59 10.34 3.28 -12.23
CA THR A 59 9.30 2.47 -11.59
C THR A 59 8.41 1.85 -12.65
N VAL A 60 8.25 0.52 -12.59
CA VAL A 60 7.45 -0.26 -13.54
C VAL A 60 6.37 -1.03 -12.79
N PRO A 61 5.12 -1.01 -13.28
CA PRO A 61 4.03 -1.76 -12.67
C PRO A 61 4.24 -3.28 -12.83
N VAL A 62 3.74 -4.04 -11.84
CA VAL A 62 3.80 -5.50 -11.82
C VAL A 62 2.40 -6.06 -12.03
N HIS A 63 2.26 -6.90 -13.05
CA HIS A 63 1.02 -7.60 -13.36
C HIS A 63 1.13 -9.06 -12.93
N TYR A 64 0.22 -9.50 -12.07
CA TYR A 64 0.13 -10.88 -11.60
C TYR A 64 -0.85 -11.65 -12.47
N VAL A 65 -0.38 -12.75 -13.07
CA VAL A 65 -1.17 -13.58 -13.97
C VAL A 65 -1.43 -14.94 -13.35
N GLY A 66 -2.67 -15.45 -13.51
CA GLY A 66 -3.03 -16.78 -13.05
C GLY A 66 -3.43 -16.89 -11.58
N ALA A 67 -3.71 -15.79 -10.90
CA ALA A 67 -4.11 -15.82 -9.48
C ALA A 67 -5.41 -16.62 -9.24
N GLU A 68 -6.37 -16.55 -10.14
CA GLU A 68 -7.65 -17.29 -10.05
C GLU A 68 -7.47 -18.79 -10.32
N ASP A 69 -6.48 -19.15 -11.14
CA ASP A 69 -6.18 -20.54 -11.49
C ASP A 69 -5.31 -21.24 -10.44
N ALA A 70 -4.70 -20.49 -9.55
CA ALA A 70 -3.82 -21.01 -8.52
C ALA A 70 -4.54 -22.03 -7.61
N PRO A 71 -3.91 -23.17 -7.29
CA PRO A 71 -4.48 -24.17 -6.39
C PRO A 71 -4.75 -23.60 -5.01
N GLY A 72 -3.95 -22.63 -4.55
CA GLY A 72 -4.17 -21.93 -3.30
C GLY A 72 -5.46 -21.12 -3.29
N HIS A 73 -5.79 -20.43 -4.38
CA HIS A 73 -7.04 -19.69 -4.53
C HIS A 73 -8.24 -20.65 -4.55
N LYS A 74 -8.15 -21.75 -5.29
CA LYS A 74 -9.20 -22.80 -5.33
C LYS A 74 -9.42 -23.49 -3.97
N ALA A 75 -8.41 -23.51 -3.12
CA ALA A 75 -8.50 -24.00 -1.73
C ALA A 75 -9.07 -22.96 -0.74
N GLY A 76 -9.51 -21.80 -1.25
CA GLY A 76 -10.06 -20.70 -0.44
C GLY A 76 -9.01 -19.70 0.06
N GLY A 77 -7.76 -19.78 -0.40
CA GLY A 77 -6.73 -18.80 -0.08
C GLY A 77 -7.00 -17.43 -0.71
N ILE A 78 -6.50 -16.38 -0.07
CA ILE A 78 -6.59 -15.01 -0.54
C ILE A 78 -5.24 -14.60 -1.13
N PHE A 79 -5.25 -14.17 -2.38
CA PHE A 79 -4.07 -13.59 -3.02
C PHE A 79 -3.85 -12.16 -2.54
N VAL A 80 -2.65 -11.87 -2.03
CA VAL A 80 -2.25 -10.54 -1.56
C VAL A 80 -1.01 -10.11 -2.34
N SER A 81 -1.15 -9.04 -3.13
CA SER A 81 -0.01 -8.38 -3.77
C SER A 81 0.62 -7.39 -2.81
N ASN A 82 1.87 -7.65 -2.42
CA ASN A 82 2.62 -6.76 -1.52
C ASN A 82 3.35 -5.65 -2.29
N ALA A 83 3.59 -5.85 -3.59
CA ALA A 83 4.21 -4.87 -4.47
C ALA A 83 3.40 -4.73 -5.75
N THR A 84 2.90 -3.54 -6.02
CA THR A 84 2.22 -3.19 -7.29
C THR A 84 3.18 -2.58 -8.30
N GLU A 85 4.30 -2.05 -7.82
CA GLU A 85 5.32 -1.38 -8.61
C GLU A 85 6.70 -1.80 -8.11
N LEU A 86 7.67 -1.91 -9.04
CA LEU A 86 9.07 -2.21 -8.73
C LEU A 86 9.99 -1.17 -9.38
N GLU A 87 11.01 -0.75 -8.62
CA GLU A 87 12.06 0.12 -9.14
C GLU A 87 13.14 -0.72 -9.84
N ILE A 88 13.28 -0.50 -11.13
CA ILE A 88 14.25 -1.20 -11.98
C ILE A 88 15.33 -0.27 -12.49
N THR A 89 16.50 -0.85 -12.77
CA THR A 89 17.59 -0.21 -13.48
C THR A 89 17.61 -0.77 -14.91
N ALA A 90 17.38 0.08 -15.89
CA ALA A 90 17.37 -0.33 -17.29
C ALA A 90 17.88 0.76 -18.23
N ILE A 91 18.34 0.34 -19.41
CA ILE A 91 18.65 1.27 -20.52
C ILE A 91 17.31 1.67 -21.18
N PRO A 92 17.12 2.95 -21.58
CA PRO A 92 15.84 3.43 -22.12
C PRO A 92 15.23 2.58 -23.24
N SER A 93 16.05 1.98 -24.08
CA SER A 93 15.60 1.10 -25.17
C SER A 93 15.09 -0.28 -24.73
N LYS A 94 15.30 -0.65 -23.47
CA LYS A 94 14.95 -1.96 -22.92
C LYS A 94 13.97 -1.90 -21.74
N ILE A 95 13.36 -0.74 -21.53
CA ILE A 95 12.37 -0.56 -20.48
C ILE A 95 11.08 -1.32 -20.86
N PRO A 96 10.61 -2.29 -20.05
CA PRO A 96 9.35 -2.95 -20.28
C PRO A 96 8.18 -2.06 -19.83
N GLU A 97 7.02 -2.21 -20.46
CA GLU A 97 5.81 -1.49 -20.07
C GLU A 97 5.26 -1.96 -18.73
N TYR A 98 5.40 -3.26 -18.45
CA TYR A 98 5.01 -3.92 -17.21
C TYR A 98 5.89 -5.16 -16.99
N LEU A 99 5.97 -5.60 -15.74
CA LEU A 99 6.58 -6.88 -15.37
C LEU A 99 5.48 -7.90 -15.12
N THR A 100 5.57 -9.07 -15.75
CA THR A 100 4.61 -10.15 -15.54
C THR A 100 5.15 -11.15 -14.53
N VAL A 101 4.36 -11.44 -13.51
CA VAL A 101 4.66 -12.47 -12.50
C VAL A 101 3.59 -13.56 -12.56
N ASP A 102 3.99 -14.78 -12.87
CA ASP A 102 3.10 -15.94 -12.91
C ASP A 102 2.90 -16.48 -11.49
N VAL A 103 1.67 -16.47 -11.04
CA VAL A 103 1.24 -16.95 -9.72
C VAL A 103 0.35 -18.18 -9.79
N SER A 104 0.18 -18.77 -10.98
CA SER A 104 -0.71 -19.90 -11.24
C SER A 104 -0.39 -21.18 -10.46
N GLY A 105 0.87 -21.34 -10.02
CA GLY A 105 1.34 -22.49 -9.26
C GLY A 105 1.31 -22.34 -7.74
N MET A 106 0.86 -21.21 -7.19
CA MET A 106 0.92 -20.92 -5.75
C MET A 106 -0.10 -21.73 -4.94
N ASN A 107 0.36 -22.32 -3.84
CA ASN A 107 -0.48 -22.94 -2.82
C ASN A 107 -0.73 -21.95 -1.67
N VAL A 108 -1.66 -22.31 -0.79
CA VAL A 108 -1.91 -21.55 0.45
C VAL A 108 -0.65 -21.57 1.32
N GLY A 109 -0.17 -20.39 1.70
CA GLY A 109 1.04 -20.19 2.48
C GLY A 109 2.31 -19.93 1.64
N ASP A 110 2.23 -20.05 0.30
CA ASP A 110 3.37 -19.74 -0.56
C ASP A 110 3.56 -18.23 -0.72
N SER A 111 4.81 -17.84 -0.94
CA SER A 111 5.20 -16.46 -1.20
C SER A 111 6.19 -16.38 -2.36
N ILE A 112 6.03 -15.37 -3.20
CA ILE A 112 6.96 -15.05 -4.29
C ILE A 112 7.84 -13.88 -3.84
N HIS A 113 9.12 -14.03 -4.08
CA HIS A 113 10.15 -13.04 -3.75
C HIS A 113 10.69 -12.34 -5.00
N LEU A 114 11.43 -11.24 -4.79
CA LEU A 114 12.01 -10.47 -5.89
C LEU A 114 12.94 -11.29 -6.80
N LEU A 115 13.63 -12.29 -6.25
CA LEU A 115 14.53 -13.18 -7.01
C LEU A 115 13.80 -14.14 -7.94
N ASP A 116 12.52 -14.42 -7.68
CA ASP A 116 11.71 -15.39 -8.45
C ASP A 116 11.10 -14.74 -9.70
N ILE A 117 11.21 -13.40 -9.83
CA ILE A 117 10.65 -12.66 -10.95
C ILE A 117 11.52 -12.85 -12.20
N GLN A 118 10.87 -13.23 -13.29
CA GLN A 118 11.54 -13.33 -14.59
C GLN A 118 11.71 -11.93 -15.19
N LEU A 119 12.96 -11.46 -15.23
CA LEU A 119 13.32 -10.18 -15.80
C LEU A 119 13.70 -10.31 -17.27
N PRO A 120 13.30 -9.37 -18.13
CA PRO A 120 13.80 -9.30 -19.51
C PRO A 120 15.29 -8.93 -19.55
N GLU A 121 15.94 -9.21 -20.68
CA GLU A 121 17.37 -8.95 -20.85
C GLU A 121 17.73 -7.47 -20.72
N GLY A 122 18.67 -7.16 -19.81
CA GLY A 122 19.19 -5.82 -19.58
C GLY A 122 18.35 -4.97 -18.62
N VAL A 123 17.51 -5.61 -17.84
CA VAL A 123 16.78 -5.03 -16.72
C VAL A 123 17.30 -5.65 -15.43
N ALA A 124 17.59 -4.85 -14.44
CA ALA A 124 17.96 -5.29 -13.09
C ALA A 124 17.04 -4.63 -12.07
N ILE A 125 16.74 -5.33 -10.97
CA ILE A 125 15.97 -4.74 -9.87
C ILE A 125 16.93 -3.96 -8.98
N ARG A 126 16.66 -2.69 -8.78
CA ARG A 126 17.51 -1.80 -7.98
C ARG A 126 17.71 -2.29 -6.55
N GLU A 127 16.66 -2.81 -5.92
CA GLU A 127 16.73 -3.32 -4.54
C GLU A 127 17.73 -4.49 -4.39
N LEU A 128 17.97 -5.26 -5.46
CA LEU A 128 18.96 -6.34 -5.48
C LEU A 128 20.39 -5.85 -5.74
N GLU A 129 20.56 -4.64 -6.32
CA GLU A 129 21.87 -4.07 -6.65
C GLU A 129 22.50 -3.28 -5.50
N VAL A 130 21.70 -2.60 -4.67
CA VAL A 130 22.17 -1.56 -3.73
C VAL A 130 22.55 -2.12 -2.36
N THR A 131 21.99 -3.24 -1.93
CA THR A 131 22.24 -3.80 -0.60
C THR A 131 22.37 -5.31 -0.70
N GLU A 132 22.96 -5.97 0.32
CA GLU A 132 22.85 -7.44 0.46
C GLU A 132 21.42 -7.85 0.09
N PRO A 133 21.22 -8.89 -0.75
CA PRO A 133 19.98 -9.11 -1.48
C PRO A 133 18.79 -9.13 -0.52
N PHE A 134 18.17 -7.96 -0.36
CA PHE A 134 16.94 -7.81 0.40
C PHE A 134 15.82 -8.46 -0.42
N ASN A 135 15.69 -9.77 -0.23
CA ASN A 135 14.72 -10.57 -0.95
C ASN A 135 13.31 -10.32 -0.38
N ARG A 136 12.75 -9.15 -0.72
CA ARG A 136 11.40 -8.77 -0.31
C ARG A 136 10.35 -9.67 -0.95
N THR A 137 9.34 -10.03 -0.17
CA THR A 137 8.17 -10.74 -0.68
C THR A 137 7.32 -9.79 -1.54
N VAL A 138 7.03 -10.21 -2.77
CA VAL A 138 6.28 -9.46 -3.77
C VAL A 138 4.81 -9.83 -3.78
N ALA A 139 4.51 -11.11 -3.58
CA ALA A 139 3.15 -11.62 -3.48
C ALA A 139 3.08 -12.78 -2.48
N THR A 140 1.93 -12.95 -1.84
CA THR A 140 1.64 -14.03 -0.90
C THR A 140 0.24 -14.59 -1.12
N MET A 141 0.09 -15.89 -0.93
CA MET A 141 -1.20 -16.58 -0.89
C MET A 141 -1.52 -16.91 0.58
N GLN A 142 -2.37 -16.12 1.21
CA GLN A 142 -2.72 -16.29 2.62
C GLN A 142 -3.89 -17.27 2.79
N ALA A 143 -3.89 -18.02 3.91
CA ALA A 143 -5.05 -18.79 4.30
C ALA A 143 -6.22 -17.85 4.64
N PRO A 144 -7.47 -18.22 4.33
CA PRO A 144 -8.61 -17.44 4.77
C PRO A 144 -8.63 -17.41 6.30
N THR A 145 -8.69 -16.21 6.86
CA THR A 145 -8.99 -16.06 8.30
C THR A 145 -10.45 -16.37 8.47
N VAL A 146 -10.76 -17.59 8.90
CA VAL A 146 -12.09 -17.92 9.41
C VAL A 146 -12.16 -17.23 10.78
N GLU A 147 -12.85 -16.11 10.87
CA GLU A 147 -13.37 -15.65 12.15
C GLU A 147 -14.28 -16.78 12.67
N VAL A 148 -13.74 -17.59 13.56
CA VAL A 148 -14.56 -18.46 14.37
C VAL A 148 -15.31 -17.51 15.29
N GLU A 149 -16.55 -17.16 14.92
CA GLU A 149 -17.52 -16.68 15.90
C GLU A 149 -17.61 -17.79 16.94
N GLU A 150 -16.94 -17.60 18.07
CA GLU A 150 -17.17 -18.43 19.24
C GLU A 150 -18.67 -18.36 19.51
N PRO A 151 -19.37 -19.50 19.55
CA PRO A 151 -20.78 -19.49 19.92
C PRO A 151 -20.86 -18.89 21.33
N ILE A 152 -21.52 -17.76 21.45
CA ILE A 152 -21.90 -17.20 22.72
C ILE A 152 -22.83 -18.26 23.34
N GLU A 153 -22.28 -19.11 24.22
CA GLU A 153 -23.09 -19.97 25.06
C GLU A 153 -24.03 -19.07 25.87
N PRO A 154 -25.35 -19.24 25.75
CA PRO A 154 -26.26 -18.53 26.63
C PRO A 154 -26.09 -19.11 28.04
N GLU A 155 -25.40 -18.37 28.93
CA GLU A 155 -25.46 -18.66 30.35
C GLU A 155 -26.93 -18.70 30.78
N ALA A 156 -27.37 -19.90 31.06
CA ALA A 156 -28.65 -20.17 31.66
C ALA A 156 -28.69 -19.51 33.05
N ASN A 157 -29.48 -18.48 33.14
CA ASN A 157 -29.82 -17.81 34.37
C ASN A 157 -30.73 -18.73 35.18
N GLU A 158 -30.19 -19.43 36.16
CA GLU A 158 -30.99 -20.10 37.20
C GLU A 158 -31.39 -19.08 38.26
N GLU A 159 -32.69 -18.95 38.37
CA GLU A 159 -33.42 -18.25 39.42
C GLU A 159 -32.96 -18.64 40.83
N ALA A 160 -32.66 -17.65 41.64
CA ALA A 160 -32.83 -17.77 43.09
C ALA A 160 -33.43 -16.48 43.67
N ALA A 161 -34.66 -16.57 44.03
CA ALA A 161 -35.40 -15.59 44.78
C ALA A 161 -34.76 -15.27 46.13
N GLY A 162 -34.67 -13.99 46.49
CA GLY A 162 -34.21 -13.55 47.80
C GLY A 162 -34.53 -12.08 48.04
N THR A 163 -35.69 -11.86 48.56
CA THR A 163 -36.21 -10.67 49.25
C THR A 163 -35.19 -9.96 50.13
N ARG A 164 -35.09 -8.61 50.02
CA ARG A 164 -35.01 -7.64 51.15
C ARG A 164 -34.50 -6.28 50.78
N ASP A 165 -35.32 -5.38 50.97
CA ASP A 165 -35.44 -4.10 51.72
C ASP A 165 -34.62 -2.90 51.17
N PRO A 166 -35.33 -1.78 51.01
CA PRO A 166 -34.75 -0.50 50.57
C PRO A 166 -34.51 0.42 51.78
N GLU A 167 -33.31 0.43 52.30
CA GLU A 167 -32.84 1.50 53.20
C GLU A 167 -31.31 1.60 53.09
N GLY A 168 -30.80 2.68 52.51
CA GLY A 168 -29.38 2.95 52.57
C GLY A 168 -28.75 3.78 51.45
N ASP A 169 -29.50 4.55 50.70
CA ASP A 169 -28.95 5.34 49.56
C ASP A 169 -29.12 6.88 49.71
N GLU A 170 -28.96 7.41 50.91
CA GLU A 170 -29.00 8.87 51.13
C GLU A 170 -27.70 9.52 51.61
N GLU A 171 -26.64 8.77 51.86
CA GLU A 171 -25.36 9.36 52.34
C GLU A 171 -24.22 9.51 51.32
N ALA A 172 -24.34 8.97 50.11
CA ALA A 172 -23.29 9.04 49.11
C ALA A 172 -23.41 10.25 48.14
N ARG A 173 -24.42 11.10 48.27
CA ARG A 173 -24.61 12.26 47.37
C ARG A 173 -24.17 13.61 47.92
N LYS A 174 -23.52 13.66 49.06
CA LYS A 174 -23.09 14.94 49.70
C LYS A 174 -21.60 15.22 49.71
N LEU A 175 -20.77 14.42 49.07
CA LEU A 175 -19.31 14.61 49.06
C LEU A 175 -18.67 14.91 47.67
N GLN A 176 -19.48 15.26 46.68
CA GLN A 176 -18.96 15.66 45.35
C GLN A 176 -19.42 17.06 44.88
N ALA A 177 -19.55 18.01 45.79
CA ALA A 177 -19.88 19.39 45.43
C ALA A 177 -19.06 20.39 46.24
N GLN A 178 -17.76 20.22 46.32
CA GLN A 178 -16.82 21.25 46.81
C GLN A 178 -15.42 20.91 46.33
N ASP A 179 -15.10 21.27 45.12
CA ASP A 179 -13.73 21.68 44.71
C ASP A 179 -13.75 22.16 43.26
N ASP A 180 -14.29 23.33 43.01
CA ASP A 180 -14.11 24.07 41.79
C ASP A 180 -14.20 25.57 42.09
N THR A 181 -13.17 26.11 42.73
CA THR A 181 -12.88 27.54 42.69
C THR A 181 -11.43 27.77 43.09
N HIS A 182 -10.69 28.30 42.17
CA HIS A 182 -9.38 28.98 42.27
C HIS A 182 -8.35 28.34 41.32
N ASP A 183 -7.77 28.98 40.39
CA ASP A 183 -7.12 30.29 40.33
C ASP A 183 -6.70 30.56 38.87
N ALA A 184 -6.98 31.72 38.37
CA ALA A 184 -6.29 32.33 37.25
C ALA A 184 -5.22 33.28 37.79
N PRO A 185 -4.06 33.41 37.21
CA PRO A 185 -3.43 34.71 37.03
C PRO A 185 -2.94 34.91 35.60
N LYS A 186 -3.38 36.00 34.94
CA LYS A 186 -2.74 37.29 34.66
C LYS A 186 -1.29 37.21 34.15
N SER A 187 -1.20 37.55 32.86
CA SER A 187 -0.40 38.61 32.20
C SER A 187 0.85 39.13 32.95
N ASP A 188 1.93 39.27 32.20
CA ASP A 188 2.67 40.50 31.88
C ASP A 188 4.00 40.10 31.20
N ASP A 189 4.15 40.66 29.97
CA ASP A 189 5.12 41.73 29.63
C ASP A 189 6.62 41.39 29.64
N GLU A 190 7.22 41.26 28.50
CA GLU A 190 8.29 42.10 27.87
C GLU A 190 8.72 41.46 26.54
#